data_99e7a81c551b15b6dc47cb833d791f5e
#
_entry.id   99e7a81c551b15b6dc47cb833d791f5e
#
_cell.length_a   1.000
_cell.length_b   1.000
_cell.length_c   1.000
_cell.angle_alpha   90.00
_cell.angle_beta   90.00
_cell.angle_gamma   90.00
#
_symmetry.space_group_name_H-M   'P 1'
#
loop_
_entity.id
_entity.type
_entity.pdbx_description
1 polymer ?
#
loop_
_entity_poly.entity_id
_entity_poly.type
_entity_poly.pdbx_seq_one_letter_code
_entity_poly.pdbx_strand_id
1 'polypeptide(L)'
;DLVVQVDARTRLISISSVECNSGFRSDLNRIGAFCKEKGILFCVDAIQSLGLLPMDVKRDHIDFLSADGHKWMLSVEGLGGFYISREVLEKVYPVTVGWGNMVNAADFMNYEFAFRPDAQRFEEGSPNTMSIHAFGAALDLLLETGIENIEQRVMALGDTILEQLQKRGLKIYSSTQ
;
A
#
# COMPACT_ATOMS: atom_id res chain seq x y z
N ASP A 1 4.38 -21.76 2.85
CA ASP A 1 2.93 -21.72 2.61
C ASP A 1 2.27 -20.94 3.75
N LEU A 2 1.68 -19.78 3.42
CA LEU A 2 1.08 -18.84 4.39
C LEU A 2 -0.08 -19.50 5.15
N VAL A 3 -0.90 -20.29 4.48
CA VAL A 3 -2.10 -20.94 5.04
C VAL A 3 -1.76 -21.87 6.20
N VAL A 4 -0.60 -22.53 6.14
CA VAL A 4 -0.14 -23.47 7.20
C VAL A 4 0.25 -22.74 8.49
N GLN A 5 0.54 -21.43 8.41
CA GLN A 5 0.94 -20.62 9.56
C GLN A 5 -0.26 -20.01 10.30
N VAL A 6 -1.46 -20.11 9.73
CA VAL A 6 -2.67 -19.50 10.29
C VAL A 6 -3.34 -20.43 11.30
N ASP A 7 -3.62 -19.91 12.50
CA ASP A 7 -4.36 -20.59 13.56
C ASP A 7 -5.52 -19.73 14.10
N ALA A 8 -6.25 -20.25 15.11
CA ALA A 8 -7.40 -19.55 15.72
C ALA A 8 -7.04 -18.23 16.42
N ARG A 9 -5.76 -17.95 16.68
CA ARG A 9 -5.27 -16.70 17.29
C ARG A 9 -4.87 -15.65 16.26
N THR A 10 -4.73 -16.03 14.98
CA THR A 10 -4.34 -15.11 13.91
C THR A 10 -5.44 -14.05 13.73
N ARG A 11 -5.08 -12.78 13.85
CA ARG A 11 -5.99 -11.64 13.70
C ARG A 11 -5.69 -10.77 12.49
N LEU A 12 -4.44 -10.76 12.05
CA LEU A 12 -3.95 -9.94 10.98
C LEU A 12 -2.91 -10.72 10.17
N ILE A 13 -2.98 -10.61 8.85
CA ILE A 13 -1.91 -10.99 7.93
C ILE A 13 -1.39 -9.71 7.30
N SER A 14 -0.08 -9.48 7.43
CA SER A 14 0.61 -8.35 6.82
C SER A 14 1.71 -8.85 5.90
N ILE A 15 1.66 -8.47 4.63
CA ILE A 15 2.62 -8.92 3.62
C ILE A 15 2.96 -7.80 2.64
N SER A 16 4.10 -7.93 1.97
CA SER A 16 4.41 -7.12 0.79
C SER A 16 3.67 -7.64 -0.44
N SER A 17 3.13 -6.73 -1.25
CA SER A 17 2.53 -7.05 -2.56
C SER A 17 3.57 -7.60 -3.54
N VAL A 18 4.78 -7.02 -3.48
CA VAL A 18 5.97 -7.47 -4.20
C VAL A 18 7.17 -7.45 -3.25
N GLU A 19 7.86 -8.56 -3.14
CA GLU A 19 9.03 -8.69 -2.28
C GLU A 19 10.24 -7.95 -2.86
N CYS A 20 10.88 -7.09 -2.06
CA CYS A 20 11.97 -6.24 -2.53
C CYS A 20 13.23 -7.02 -2.94
N ASN A 21 13.50 -8.18 -2.31
CA ASN A 21 14.71 -8.96 -2.56
C ASN A 21 14.60 -9.90 -3.75
N SER A 22 13.41 -10.43 -4.02
CA SER A 22 13.19 -11.47 -5.02
C SER A 22 12.34 -11.01 -6.21
N GLY A 23 11.60 -9.89 -6.05
CA GLY A 23 10.59 -9.48 -7.02
C GLY A 23 9.35 -10.38 -7.04
N PHE A 24 9.22 -11.30 -6.07
CA PHE A 24 8.05 -12.19 -6.00
C PHE A 24 6.77 -11.37 -5.80
N ARG A 25 5.81 -11.50 -6.72
CA ARG A 25 4.50 -10.87 -6.67
C ARG A 25 3.51 -11.77 -5.94
N SER A 26 2.97 -11.31 -4.83
CA SER A 26 1.95 -12.02 -4.05
C SER A 26 0.60 -11.99 -4.76
N ASP A 27 -0.14 -13.11 -4.74
CA ASP A 27 -1.52 -13.18 -5.22
C ASP A 27 -2.45 -12.57 -4.16
N LEU A 28 -2.60 -11.23 -4.22
CA LEU A 28 -3.36 -10.47 -3.23
C LEU A 28 -4.84 -10.88 -3.22
N ASN A 29 -5.42 -11.19 -4.39
CA ASN A 29 -6.82 -11.59 -4.48
C ASN A 29 -7.07 -12.90 -3.74
N ARG A 30 -6.23 -13.91 -3.96
CA ARG A 30 -6.34 -15.21 -3.29
C ARG A 30 -6.11 -15.10 -1.79
N ILE A 31 -5.11 -14.31 -1.38
CA ILE A 31 -4.79 -14.12 0.05
C ILE A 31 -5.91 -13.32 0.74
N GLY A 32 -6.38 -12.25 0.12
CA GLY A 32 -7.47 -11.44 0.66
C GLY A 32 -8.79 -12.21 0.76
N ALA A 33 -9.13 -13.03 -0.24
CA ALA A 33 -10.30 -13.91 -0.16
C ALA A 33 -10.19 -14.91 1.01
N PHE A 34 -9.02 -15.49 1.23
CA PHE A 34 -8.75 -16.35 2.37
C PHE A 34 -8.88 -15.58 3.72
N CYS A 35 -8.32 -14.38 3.81
CA CYS A 35 -8.43 -13.55 5.00
C CYS A 35 -9.90 -13.24 5.32
N LYS A 36 -10.67 -12.84 4.31
CA LYS A 36 -12.09 -12.55 4.45
C LYS A 36 -12.89 -13.76 4.92
N GLU A 37 -12.64 -14.93 4.35
CA GLU A 37 -13.30 -16.20 4.75
C GLU A 37 -13.03 -16.52 6.23
N LYS A 38 -11.79 -16.27 6.70
CA LYS A 38 -11.36 -16.59 8.07
C LYS A 38 -11.65 -15.46 9.07
N GLY A 39 -12.14 -14.30 8.64
CA GLY A 39 -12.33 -13.13 9.49
C GLY A 39 -11.01 -12.54 10.01
N ILE A 40 -9.95 -12.65 9.21
CA ILE A 40 -8.60 -12.13 9.48
C ILE A 40 -8.44 -10.82 8.73
N LEU A 41 -7.88 -9.79 9.37
CA LEU A 41 -7.58 -8.52 8.71
C LEU A 41 -6.40 -8.69 7.74
N PHE A 42 -6.49 -8.00 6.59
CA PHE A 42 -5.47 -8.07 5.54
C PHE A 42 -4.79 -6.71 5.36
N CYS A 43 -3.50 -6.66 5.64
CA CYS A 43 -2.64 -5.49 5.50
C CYS A 43 -1.61 -5.72 4.38
N VAL A 44 -1.51 -4.78 3.45
CA VAL A 44 -0.61 -4.86 2.32
C VAL A 44 0.40 -3.70 2.36
N ASP A 45 1.68 -4.04 2.39
CA ASP A 45 2.75 -3.13 2.02
C ASP A 45 2.88 -3.11 0.50
N ALA A 46 2.46 -2.02 -0.11
CA ALA A 46 2.44 -1.84 -1.56
C ALA A 46 3.62 -0.98 -2.08
N ILE A 47 4.64 -0.74 -1.25
CA ILE A 47 5.77 0.16 -1.60
C ILE A 47 6.49 -0.26 -2.90
N GLN A 48 6.51 -1.55 -3.21
CA GLN A 48 7.18 -2.06 -4.43
C GLN A 48 6.24 -2.19 -5.64
N SER A 49 4.96 -1.83 -5.52
CA SER A 49 3.98 -2.06 -6.59
C SER A 49 3.06 -0.88 -6.89
N LEU A 50 2.70 -0.07 -5.88
CA LEU A 50 1.77 1.04 -6.10
C LEU A 50 2.42 2.13 -6.97
N GLY A 51 1.73 2.49 -8.05
CA GLY A 51 2.27 3.33 -9.12
C GLY A 51 2.85 2.54 -10.31
N LEU A 52 3.10 1.22 -10.13
CA LEU A 52 3.59 0.33 -11.17
C LEU A 52 2.54 -0.68 -11.65
N LEU A 53 1.83 -1.30 -10.70
CA LEU A 53 0.87 -2.37 -10.96
C LEU A 53 -0.55 -1.91 -10.61
N PRO A 54 -1.56 -2.28 -11.42
CA PRO A 54 -2.95 -2.06 -11.07
C PRO A 54 -3.31 -2.75 -9.75
N MET A 55 -4.01 -2.03 -8.88
CA MET A 55 -4.43 -2.52 -7.57
C MET A 55 -5.88 -2.12 -7.29
N ASP A 56 -6.68 -3.06 -6.81
CA ASP A 56 -8.06 -2.82 -6.42
C ASP A 56 -8.30 -3.36 -5.01
N VAL A 57 -8.33 -2.45 -4.04
CA VAL A 57 -8.47 -2.77 -2.61
C VAL A 57 -9.76 -3.50 -2.27
N LYS A 58 -10.83 -3.30 -3.06
CA LYS A 58 -12.12 -3.96 -2.85
C LYS A 58 -12.13 -5.37 -3.42
N ARG A 59 -11.66 -5.53 -4.66
CA ARG A 59 -11.52 -6.83 -5.31
C ARG A 59 -10.61 -7.75 -4.52
N ASP A 60 -9.51 -7.19 -4.01
CA ASP A 60 -8.44 -7.94 -3.33
C ASP A 60 -8.68 -8.03 -1.80
N HIS A 61 -9.84 -7.55 -1.32
CA HIS A 61 -10.26 -7.59 0.09
C HIS A 61 -9.22 -7.04 1.06
N ILE A 62 -8.55 -5.95 0.69
CA ILE A 62 -7.51 -5.31 1.49
C ILE A 62 -8.16 -4.40 2.54
N ASP A 63 -7.81 -4.59 3.80
CA ASP A 63 -8.27 -3.76 4.91
C ASP A 63 -7.36 -2.57 5.16
N PHE A 64 -6.04 -2.78 5.03
CA PHE A 64 -5.03 -1.74 5.16
C PHE A 64 -4.05 -1.83 4.00
N LEU A 65 -3.67 -0.66 3.48
CA LEU A 65 -2.60 -0.57 2.48
C LEU A 65 -1.74 0.64 2.79
N SER A 66 -0.44 0.47 2.66
CA SER A 66 0.51 1.57 2.76
C SER A 66 1.57 1.48 1.67
N ALA A 67 2.02 2.66 1.21
CA ALA A 67 3.16 2.75 0.31
C ALA A 67 3.80 4.14 0.41
N ASP A 68 5.13 4.19 0.47
CA ASP A 68 5.86 5.45 0.35
C ASP A 68 5.86 5.99 -1.08
N GLY A 69 5.83 7.31 -1.21
CA GLY A 69 5.76 7.99 -2.51
C GLY A 69 7.05 7.95 -3.34
N HIS A 70 8.20 7.77 -2.70
CA HIS A 70 9.52 7.94 -3.31
C HIS A 70 10.02 6.80 -4.21
N LYS A 71 9.22 5.73 -4.39
CA LYS A 71 9.58 4.63 -5.30
C LYS A 71 8.78 4.72 -6.61
N TRP A 72 7.88 3.79 -6.84
CA TRP A 72 7.10 3.71 -8.07
C TRP A 72 6.06 4.82 -8.24
N MET A 73 5.69 5.50 -7.14
CA MET A 73 4.85 6.69 -7.24
C MET A 73 5.62 7.98 -7.58
N LEU A 74 6.93 7.89 -7.86
CA LEU A 74 7.80 8.93 -8.42
C LEU A 74 7.84 10.26 -7.63
N SER A 75 7.52 10.22 -6.35
CA SER A 75 7.49 11.41 -5.49
C SER A 75 8.77 11.55 -4.66
N VAL A 76 8.78 12.56 -3.82
CA VAL A 76 9.87 12.83 -2.86
C VAL A 76 9.73 11.94 -1.62
N GLU A 77 10.83 11.78 -0.88
CA GLU A 77 10.83 11.10 0.41
C GLU A 77 10.01 11.86 1.47
N GLY A 78 9.60 11.15 2.52
CA GLY A 78 8.89 11.71 3.67
C GLY A 78 7.39 11.91 3.48
N LEU A 79 6.81 11.29 2.44
CA LEU A 79 5.37 11.20 2.23
C LEU A 79 4.99 9.86 1.61
N GLY A 80 3.83 9.35 1.97
CA GLY A 80 3.25 8.13 1.41
C GLY A 80 1.73 8.16 1.45
N GLY A 81 1.12 7.11 0.90
CA GLY A 81 -0.31 6.86 0.98
C GLY A 81 -0.65 5.82 2.03
N PHE A 82 -1.74 6.04 2.76
CA PHE A 82 -2.35 5.06 3.65
C PHE A 82 -3.82 4.90 3.31
N TYR A 83 -4.24 3.65 3.17
CA TYR A 83 -5.65 3.29 2.99
C TYR A 83 -6.10 2.40 4.14
N ILE A 84 -7.33 2.62 4.59
CA ILE A 84 -8.04 1.76 5.52
C ILE A 84 -9.48 1.58 5.04
N SER A 85 -9.97 0.33 5.08
CA SER A 85 -11.37 0.04 4.72
C SER A 85 -12.33 0.67 5.75
N ARG A 86 -13.51 1.10 5.28
CA ARG A 86 -14.51 1.73 6.17
C ARG A 86 -14.99 0.77 7.26
N GLU A 87 -15.10 -0.51 6.95
CA GLU A 87 -15.53 -1.55 7.87
C GLU A 87 -14.57 -1.73 9.04
N VAL A 88 -13.29 -1.44 8.82
CA VAL A 88 -12.24 -1.56 9.83
C VAL A 88 -12.00 -0.23 10.54
N LEU A 89 -12.17 0.89 9.85
CA LEU A 89 -11.94 2.23 10.40
C LEU A 89 -12.72 2.48 11.70
N GLU A 90 -13.92 1.93 11.83
CA GLU A 90 -14.76 2.07 13.02
C GLU A 90 -14.28 1.22 14.21
N LYS A 91 -13.41 0.23 13.96
CA LYS A 91 -12.93 -0.75 14.96
C LYS A 91 -11.53 -0.45 15.46
N VAL A 92 -10.80 0.48 14.81
CA VAL A 92 -9.43 0.82 15.16
C VAL A 92 -9.30 2.29 15.54
N TYR A 93 -8.43 2.55 16.51
CA TYR A 93 -8.20 3.89 17.03
C TYR A 93 -6.72 4.24 16.93
N PRO A 94 -6.38 5.51 16.66
CA PRO A 94 -5.01 5.98 16.74
C PRO A 94 -4.43 5.74 18.14
N VAL A 95 -3.21 5.26 18.21
CA VAL A 95 -2.46 5.14 19.48
C VAL A 95 -1.73 6.43 19.83
N THR A 96 -1.49 7.28 18.85
CA THR A 96 -0.90 8.60 18.98
C THR A 96 -1.96 9.66 18.73
N VAL A 97 -1.93 10.72 19.53
CA VAL A 97 -2.96 11.76 19.51
C VAL A 97 -2.32 13.14 19.40
N GLY A 98 -2.79 13.91 18.45
CA GLY A 98 -2.43 15.31 18.27
C GLY A 98 -3.65 16.14 17.81
N TRP A 99 -3.46 17.41 17.58
CA TRP A 99 -4.54 18.31 17.19
C TRP A 99 -5.14 17.94 15.82
N GLY A 100 -4.33 17.39 14.90
CA GLY A 100 -4.74 17.04 13.54
C GLY A 100 -5.73 15.88 13.45
N ASN A 101 -5.75 14.96 14.46
CA ASN A 101 -6.69 13.84 14.50
C ASN A 101 -8.14 14.25 14.82
N MET A 102 -8.36 15.46 15.38
CA MET A 102 -9.63 15.88 15.97
C MET A 102 -10.58 16.52 14.96
N VAL A 103 -11.88 16.36 15.19
CA VAL A 103 -12.92 16.91 14.30
C VAL A 103 -12.85 18.44 14.17
N ASN A 104 -12.49 19.16 15.25
CA ASN A 104 -12.42 20.61 15.29
C ASN A 104 -10.96 21.10 15.40
N ALA A 105 -10.06 20.52 14.60
CA ALA A 105 -8.62 20.74 14.65
C ALA A 105 -8.18 22.24 14.60
N ALA A 106 -8.98 23.13 14.03
CA ALA A 106 -8.70 24.56 13.94
C ALA A 106 -9.28 25.40 15.11
N ASP A 107 -10.10 24.80 15.97
CA ASP A 107 -10.68 25.50 17.14
C ASP A 107 -9.83 25.22 18.38
N PHE A 108 -8.79 26.02 18.57
CA PHE A 108 -7.86 25.90 19.70
C PHE A 108 -8.45 26.33 21.05
N MET A 109 -9.69 26.85 21.08
CA MET A 109 -10.35 27.31 22.30
C MET A 109 -11.38 26.29 22.82
N ASN A 110 -11.72 25.28 22.01
CA ASN A 110 -12.68 24.24 22.36
C ASN A 110 -12.01 22.86 22.33
N TYR A 111 -11.75 22.30 23.51
CA TYR A 111 -11.07 21.00 23.66
C TYR A 111 -12.09 19.86 23.58
N GLU A 112 -12.59 19.60 22.39
CA GLU A 112 -13.43 18.44 22.12
C GLU A 112 -12.54 17.25 21.73
N PHE A 113 -12.57 16.17 22.51
CA PHE A 113 -11.86 14.94 22.22
C PHE A 113 -12.74 14.00 21.37
N ALA A 114 -12.79 14.27 20.07
CA ALA A 114 -13.49 13.46 19.09
C ALA A 114 -12.63 13.29 17.84
N PHE A 115 -12.34 12.04 17.47
CA PHE A 115 -11.56 11.74 16.28
C PHE A 115 -12.34 12.05 14.99
N ARG A 116 -11.62 12.46 13.94
CA ARG A 116 -12.17 12.60 12.60
C ARG A 116 -12.82 11.28 12.15
N PRO A 117 -13.92 11.33 11.36
CA PRO A 117 -14.67 10.14 10.95
C PRO A 117 -14.00 9.36 9.81
N ASP A 118 -12.86 9.84 9.29
CA ASP A 118 -12.13 9.28 8.15
C ASP A 118 -10.68 8.93 8.51
N ALA A 119 -9.87 8.55 7.52
CA ALA A 119 -8.47 8.17 7.70
C ALA A 119 -7.59 9.32 8.21
N GLN A 120 -8.01 10.58 8.11
CA GLN A 120 -7.27 11.72 8.69
C GLN A 120 -7.14 11.63 10.21
N ARG A 121 -7.94 10.77 10.88
CA ARG A 121 -7.74 10.46 12.31
C ARG A 121 -6.36 9.88 12.64
N PHE A 122 -5.60 9.44 11.65
CA PHE A 122 -4.23 8.93 11.81
C PHE A 122 -3.16 9.98 11.48
N GLU A 123 -3.56 11.22 11.20
CA GLU A 123 -2.66 12.35 10.95
C GLU A 123 -2.65 13.28 12.17
N GLU A 124 -1.58 13.24 12.97
CA GLU A 124 -1.57 13.84 14.31
C GLU A 124 -1.36 15.35 14.32
N GLY A 125 -0.70 15.90 13.29
CA GLY A 125 -0.28 17.29 13.31
C GLY A 125 -0.12 17.92 11.95
N SER A 126 0.84 18.82 11.84
CA SER A 126 1.08 19.61 10.62
C SER A 126 1.49 18.70 9.45
N PRO A 127 0.76 18.70 8.34
CA PRO A 127 1.10 17.91 7.19
C PRO A 127 2.34 18.44 6.47
N ASN A 128 3.08 17.56 5.80
CA ASN A 128 4.19 17.92 4.91
C ASN A 128 3.64 18.49 3.60
N THR A 129 3.21 19.75 3.61
CA THR A 129 2.52 20.40 2.48
C THR A 129 3.35 20.42 1.20
N MET A 130 4.67 20.63 1.29
CA MET A 130 5.54 20.62 0.11
C MET A 130 5.54 19.25 -0.57
N SER A 131 5.72 18.20 0.20
CA SER A 131 5.71 16.83 -0.33
C SER A 131 4.32 16.42 -0.85
N ILE A 132 3.24 16.91 -0.25
CA ILE A 132 1.87 16.67 -0.74
C ILE A 132 1.68 17.23 -2.15
N HIS A 133 2.15 18.45 -2.42
CA HIS A 133 2.08 19.04 -3.77
C HIS A 133 2.95 18.29 -4.78
N ALA A 134 4.17 17.91 -4.38
CA ALA A 134 5.05 17.12 -5.23
C ALA A 134 4.44 15.74 -5.54
N PHE A 135 3.81 15.11 -4.55
CA PHE A 135 3.13 13.82 -4.70
C PHE A 135 1.93 13.93 -5.63
N GLY A 136 1.12 15.00 -5.49
CA GLY A 136 0.00 15.25 -6.40
C GLY A 136 0.46 15.33 -7.86
N ALA A 137 1.51 16.12 -8.15
CA ALA A 137 2.05 16.23 -9.51
C ALA A 137 2.61 14.89 -10.05
N ALA A 138 3.23 14.08 -9.19
CA ALA A 138 3.72 12.75 -9.57
C ALA A 138 2.56 11.78 -9.88
N LEU A 139 1.50 11.81 -9.08
CA LEU A 139 0.30 11.00 -9.32
C LEU A 139 -0.41 11.40 -10.62
N ASP A 140 -0.50 12.70 -10.92
CA ASP A 140 -1.09 13.20 -12.18
C ASP A 140 -0.34 12.62 -13.39
N LEU A 141 1.00 12.61 -13.36
CA LEU A 141 1.83 12.02 -14.42
C LEU A 141 1.58 10.53 -14.60
N LEU A 142 1.48 9.77 -13.49
CA LEU A 142 1.21 8.33 -13.53
C LEU A 142 -0.19 8.04 -14.08
N LEU A 143 -1.19 8.81 -13.66
CA LEU A 143 -2.58 8.66 -14.12
C LEU A 143 -2.72 9.05 -15.61
N GLU A 144 -2.04 10.09 -16.07
CA GLU A 144 -1.98 10.48 -17.49
C GLU A 144 -1.34 9.39 -18.35
N THR A 145 -0.26 8.77 -17.86
CA THR A 145 0.42 7.66 -18.55
C THR A 145 -0.43 6.40 -18.58
N GLY A 146 -1.21 6.15 -17.51
CA GLY A 146 -2.01 4.95 -17.29
C GLY A 146 -1.21 3.80 -16.68
N ILE A 147 -1.67 3.29 -15.54
CA ILE A 147 -0.97 2.25 -14.76
C ILE A 147 -0.83 0.95 -15.57
N GLU A 148 -1.83 0.59 -16.35
CA GLU A 148 -1.79 -0.60 -17.22
C GLU A 148 -0.70 -0.48 -18.30
N ASN A 149 -0.49 0.71 -18.86
CA ASN A 149 0.58 0.95 -19.82
C ASN A 149 1.97 0.83 -19.16
N ILE A 150 2.08 1.32 -17.94
CA ILE A 150 3.31 1.22 -17.13
C ILE A 150 3.59 -0.25 -16.82
N GLU A 151 2.60 -1.00 -16.31
CA GLU A 151 2.74 -2.44 -16.06
C GLU A 151 3.23 -3.17 -17.31
N GLN A 152 2.54 -2.99 -18.44
CA GLN A 152 2.90 -3.64 -19.69
C GLN A 152 4.37 -3.35 -20.10
N ARG A 153 4.78 -2.09 -19.99
CA ARG A 153 6.15 -1.70 -20.35
C ARG A 153 7.20 -2.30 -19.42
N VAL A 154 6.95 -2.30 -18.12
CA VAL A 154 7.91 -2.83 -17.13
C VAL A 154 8.00 -4.34 -17.23
N MET A 155 6.88 -5.04 -17.41
CA MET A 155 6.88 -6.50 -17.62
C MET A 155 7.67 -6.87 -18.89
N ALA A 156 7.49 -6.17 -20.01
CA ALA A 156 8.25 -6.41 -21.23
C ALA A 156 9.77 -6.16 -21.05
N LEU A 157 10.15 -5.17 -20.25
CA LEU A 157 11.57 -4.95 -19.90
C LEU A 157 12.11 -6.07 -19.02
N GLY A 158 11.32 -6.55 -18.06
CA GLY A 158 11.65 -7.70 -17.22
C GLY A 158 11.91 -8.95 -18.05
N ASP A 159 11.02 -9.28 -18.98
CA ASP A 159 11.14 -10.42 -19.88
C ASP A 159 12.43 -10.32 -20.73
N THR A 160 12.72 -9.12 -21.25
CA THR A 160 13.95 -8.87 -21.99
C THR A 160 15.21 -9.13 -21.15
N ILE A 161 15.20 -8.67 -19.90
CA ILE A 161 16.33 -8.89 -18.97
C ILE A 161 16.49 -10.37 -18.69
N LEU A 162 15.40 -11.09 -18.37
CA LEU A 162 15.42 -12.52 -18.09
C LEU A 162 15.98 -13.31 -19.27
N GLU A 163 15.52 -13.04 -20.48
CA GLU A 163 16.02 -13.68 -21.70
C GLU A 163 17.52 -13.45 -21.89
N GLN A 164 18.01 -12.23 -21.69
CA GLN A 164 19.43 -11.92 -21.85
C GLN A 164 20.30 -12.57 -20.79
N LEU A 165 19.82 -12.66 -19.55
CA LEU A 165 20.52 -13.34 -18.46
C LEU A 165 20.62 -14.85 -18.73
N GLN A 166 19.52 -15.47 -19.16
CA GLN A 166 19.48 -16.89 -19.54
C GLN A 166 20.45 -17.20 -20.70
N LYS A 167 20.46 -16.37 -21.77
CA LYS A 167 21.39 -16.53 -22.89
C LYS A 167 22.87 -16.46 -22.47
N ARG A 168 23.17 -15.75 -21.38
CA ARG A 168 24.53 -15.64 -20.82
C ARG A 168 24.85 -16.74 -19.80
N GLY A 169 23.95 -17.68 -19.56
CA GLY A 169 24.13 -18.77 -18.59
C GLY A 169 24.14 -18.29 -17.13
N LEU A 170 23.62 -17.11 -16.83
CA LEU A 170 23.55 -16.58 -15.47
C LEU A 170 22.43 -17.25 -14.69
N LYS A 171 22.69 -17.57 -13.41
CA LYS A 171 21.68 -18.13 -12.52
C LYS A 171 20.73 -17.05 -12.06
N ILE A 172 19.43 -17.27 -12.28
CA ILE A 172 18.36 -16.41 -11.82
C ILE A 172 17.82 -16.97 -10.50
N TYR A 173 17.73 -16.13 -9.47
CA TYR A 173 17.22 -16.50 -8.15
C TYR A 173 15.80 -16.01 -7.92
N SER A 174 15.35 -14.99 -8.68
CA SER A 174 13.97 -14.49 -8.63
C SER A 174 13.00 -15.52 -9.18
N SER A 175 11.76 -15.54 -8.65
CA SER A 175 10.68 -16.31 -9.27
C SER A 175 10.43 -15.77 -10.71
N THR A 176 10.32 -16.68 -11.65
CA THR A 176 9.99 -16.38 -13.05
C THR A 176 8.58 -16.79 -13.42
N GLN A 177 7.75 -17.10 -12.42
CA GLN A 177 6.35 -17.50 -12.57
C GLN A 177 5.42 -16.37 -12.16
#